data_ad839208a881886671562f427803c432
#
_entry.id   ad839208a881886671562f427803c432
#
_cell.length_a   1.000
_cell.length_b   1.000
_cell.length_c   1.000
_cell.angle_alpha   90.00
_cell.angle_beta   90.00
_cell.angle_gamma   90.00
#
_symmetry.space_group_name_H-M   'P 1'
#
loop_
_entity.id
_entity.type
_entity.pdbx_description
1 polymer ?
#
loop_
_entity_poly.entity_id
_entity_poly.type
_entity_poly.pdbx_seq_one_letter_code
_entity_poly.pdbx_strand_id
1 'polypeptide(L)'
;MKLSRIGRISMAFAASVAIGLGMTSCGGGTIGFMYVLGTQYNQIAGFKIDDFTGNLTNIVGSPFGAGGTTPVSLVIRPGGRYMYVVNKGAGTAPGTISEFSVGGDGVLTFQSSFSSQGTTPIWATIDSTGNFLYVLDQLSPDGVNGDITVFSIAGDTGRLSLVPNTQLLNSNGTQLTYFPVGAKPIMMYASGSCLFTVNSGDQTVFPYTTNSANGQLTLTTNSTITTQAKNITSINGRGSYVYLTDAGATTASPGGYILPYTVGTSCALNTLTGGAVPNLPLTSSPSYSFADSRGRYLYVLNKFTTNTQNAASTISAFTIDQTNGKLQQIPDANNPYPIGTGPVCMVEDPTNQYVYTSNNIDGSVTGKIINQNTGQLSDLIRGSKFPATGLATCLAVSGNTT
;
A
#
# COMPACT_ATOMS: atom_id res chain seq x y z
N MET A 1 47.12 33.30 -44.23
CA MET A 1 45.78 33.31 -44.79
C MET A 1 44.84 34.01 -43.83
N LYS A 2 44.35 35.24 -44.13
CA LYS A 2 43.42 35.97 -43.26
C LYS A 2 41.99 35.49 -43.59
N LEU A 3 41.35 34.78 -42.71
CA LEU A 3 39.94 34.44 -42.81
C LEU A 3 39.11 35.74 -42.87
N SER A 4 38.21 35.81 -43.84
CA SER A 4 37.31 36.97 -44.04
C SER A 4 36.43 37.15 -42.79
N ARG A 5 36.01 38.39 -42.52
CA ARG A 5 35.11 38.72 -41.40
C ARG A 5 33.81 37.91 -41.43
N ILE A 6 33.34 37.55 -42.61
CA ILE A 6 32.14 36.70 -42.83
C ILE A 6 32.34 35.28 -42.33
N GLY A 7 33.52 34.68 -42.56
CA GLY A 7 33.83 33.31 -42.05
C GLY A 7 33.93 33.24 -40.52
N ARG A 8 34.31 34.33 -39.84
CA ARG A 8 34.35 34.41 -38.38
C ARG A 8 32.93 34.51 -37.75
N ILE A 9 32.03 35.23 -38.41
CA ILE A 9 30.64 35.36 -37.93
C ILE A 9 29.89 34.04 -38.16
N SER A 10 30.13 33.37 -39.28
CA SER A 10 29.53 32.04 -39.52
C SER A 10 30.03 30.97 -38.57
N MET A 11 31.31 30.99 -38.17
CA MET A 11 31.85 30.05 -37.17
C MET A 11 31.29 30.33 -35.77
N ALA A 12 31.13 31.61 -35.39
CA ALA A 12 30.53 31.95 -34.10
C ALA A 12 29.04 31.55 -34.01
N PHE A 13 28.31 31.68 -35.13
CA PHE A 13 26.88 31.24 -35.19
C PHE A 13 26.77 29.72 -35.18
N ALA A 14 27.62 28.98 -35.88
CA ALA A 14 27.62 27.51 -35.85
C ALA A 14 28.00 26.97 -34.47
N ALA A 15 28.94 27.61 -33.75
CA ALA A 15 29.30 27.22 -32.39
C ALA A 15 28.18 27.53 -31.38
N SER A 16 27.46 28.64 -31.51
CA SER A 16 26.32 28.96 -30.63
C SER A 16 25.10 28.07 -30.87
N VAL A 17 24.85 27.67 -32.13
CA VAL A 17 23.77 26.71 -32.45
C VAL A 17 24.15 25.30 -31.98
N ALA A 18 25.40 24.88 -32.07
CA ALA A 18 25.84 23.56 -31.56
C ALA A 18 25.79 23.48 -30.02
N ILE A 19 26.00 24.57 -29.30
CA ILE A 19 25.87 24.63 -27.83
C ILE A 19 24.35 24.66 -27.46
N GLY A 20 23.49 25.27 -28.27
CA GLY A 20 22.05 25.31 -28.04
C GLY A 20 21.32 23.98 -28.32
N LEU A 21 21.88 23.14 -29.21
CA LEU A 21 21.32 21.82 -29.51
C LEU A 21 21.87 20.68 -28.62
N GLY A 22 22.91 20.96 -27.83
CA GLY A 22 23.49 19.99 -26.88
C GLY A 22 22.86 20.00 -25.49
N MET A 23 21.93 20.91 -25.22
CA MET A 23 21.11 20.88 -24.00
C MET A 23 19.71 20.33 -24.31
N THR A 24 19.62 19.16 -24.94
CA THR A 24 18.46 18.32 -24.71
C THR A 24 18.55 17.93 -23.24
N SER A 25 17.74 18.59 -22.42
CA SER A 25 17.48 18.20 -21.06
C SER A 25 17.39 16.65 -21.04
N CYS A 26 18.31 16.00 -20.36
CA CYS A 26 18.05 14.69 -19.80
C CYS A 26 16.92 14.88 -18.77
N GLY A 27 15.72 15.14 -19.26
CA GLY A 27 14.50 15.03 -18.47
C GLY A 27 14.34 13.53 -18.27
N GLY A 28 14.57 13.03 -17.06
CA GLY A 28 14.24 11.68 -16.68
C GLY A 28 12.78 11.41 -17.09
N GLY A 29 12.49 10.21 -17.58
CA GLY A 29 11.13 9.78 -17.87
C GLY A 29 10.32 9.68 -16.57
N THR A 30 9.01 9.52 -16.71
CA THR A 30 8.14 9.19 -15.58
C THR A 30 7.89 7.69 -15.60
N ILE A 31 8.29 6.95 -14.56
CA ILE A 31 8.02 5.50 -14.46
C ILE A 31 6.66 5.17 -13.89
N GLY A 32 6.00 6.13 -13.26
CA GLY A 32 4.67 5.95 -12.68
C GLY A 32 4.19 7.18 -11.95
N PHE A 33 2.98 7.06 -11.44
CA PHE A 33 2.32 8.09 -10.65
C PHE A 33 2.05 7.55 -9.25
N MET A 34 2.35 8.35 -8.24
CA MET A 34 2.05 8.01 -6.85
C MET A 34 0.98 8.93 -6.31
N TYR A 35 0.03 8.34 -5.57
CA TYR A 35 -1.05 9.08 -4.90
C TYR A 35 -1.00 8.81 -3.42
N VAL A 36 -1.08 9.86 -2.61
CA VAL A 36 -0.99 9.81 -1.15
C VAL A 36 -2.21 10.49 -0.55
N LEU A 37 -2.91 9.78 0.31
CA LEU A 37 -4.09 10.32 1.00
C LEU A 37 -3.68 11.24 2.14
N GLY A 38 -4.36 12.37 2.27
CA GLY A 38 -4.27 13.29 3.39
C GLY A 38 -5.61 13.42 4.11
N THR A 39 -5.76 12.74 5.25
CA THR A 39 -7.03 12.70 5.99
C THR A 39 -7.43 14.05 6.57
N GLN A 40 -6.47 14.88 6.93
CA GLN A 40 -6.75 16.18 7.55
C GLN A 40 -7.56 17.13 6.64
N TYR A 41 -7.28 17.09 5.34
CA TYR A 41 -7.89 17.99 4.34
C TYR A 41 -8.80 17.27 3.35
N ASN A 42 -8.99 15.96 3.51
CA ASN A 42 -9.74 15.11 2.57
C ASN A 42 -9.22 15.24 1.12
N GLN A 43 -7.90 15.17 0.96
CA GLN A 43 -7.22 15.39 -0.29
C GLN A 43 -6.30 14.22 -0.66
N ILE A 44 -5.90 14.20 -1.93
CA ILE A 44 -4.96 13.25 -2.52
C ILE A 44 -3.81 14.05 -3.11
N ALA A 45 -2.61 13.92 -2.57
CA ALA A 45 -1.41 14.43 -3.20
C ALA A 45 -1.01 13.49 -4.35
N GLY A 46 -0.83 14.01 -5.55
CA GLY A 46 -0.40 13.25 -6.72
C GLY A 46 1.00 13.65 -7.15
N PHE A 47 1.85 12.64 -7.42
CA PHE A 47 3.26 12.83 -7.81
C PHE A 47 3.61 11.99 -9.03
N LYS A 48 4.49 12.52 -9.87
CA LYS A 48 5.25 11.77 -10.87
C LYS A 48 6.51 11.22 -10.23
N ILE A 49 6.88 9.99 -10.53
CA ILE A 49 8.12 9.36 -10.09
C ILE A 49 9.13 9.47 -11.22
N ASP A 50 10.25 10.12 -10.96
CA ASP A 50 11.36 10.25 -11.90
C ASP A 50 12.08 8.90 -12.05
N ASP A 51 12.29 8.44 -13.29
CA ASP A 51 12.82 7.11 -13.60
C ASP A 51 14.28 6.92 -13.19
N PHE A 52 15.03 8.00 -13.12
CA PHE A 52 16.48 7.95 -12.86
C PHE A 52 16.83 8.19 -11.38
N THR A 53 16.04 8.99 -10.68
CA THR A 53 16.37 9.43 -9.31
C THR A 53 15.36 8.95 -8.27
N GLY A 54 14.18 8.48 -8.69
CA GLY A 54 13.06 8.18 -7.79
C GLY A 54 12.43 9.41 -7.15
N ASN A 55 12.87 10.62 -7.52
CA ASN A 55 12.34 11.84 -6.94
C ASN A 55 10.89 12.08 -7.36
N LEU A 56 10.15 12.69 -6.44
CA LEU A 56 8.74 13.01 -6.64
C LEU A 56 8.56 14.44 -7.08
N THR A 57 7.77 14.64 -8.14
CA THR A 57 7.33 15.95 -8.61
C THR A 57 5.81 16.00 -8.69
N ASN A 58 5.20 17.11 -8.28
CA ASN A 58 3.73 17.19 -8.25
C ASN A 58 3.11 17.04 -9.64
N ILE A 59 2.01 16.27 -9.70
CA ILE A 59 1.11 16.25 -10.85
C ILE A 59 0.39 17.60 -10.93
N VAL A 60 0.15 18.08 -12.15
CA VAL A 60 -0.60 19.32 -12.37
C VAL A 60 -2.01 19.18 -11.78
N GLY A 61 -2.41 20.17 -10.97
CA GLY A 61 -3.70 20.15 -10.28
C GLY A 61 -3.69 19.44 -8.92
N SER A 62 -2.58 18.80 -8.52
CA SER A 62 -2.43 18.24 -7.17
C SER A 62 -2.34 19.38 -6.12
N PRO A 63 -2.97 19.21 -4.92
CA PRO A 63 -3.74 18.03 -4.49
C PRO A 63 -5.18 17.99 -5.04
N PHE A 64 -5.68 16.78 -5.26
CA PHE A 64 -7.05 16.51 -5.69
C PHE A 64 -7.97 16.27 -4.48
N GLY A 65 -9.29 16.58 -4.60
CA GLY A 65 -10.26 16.18 -3.58
C GLY A 65 -10.44 14.67 -3.51
N ALA A 66 -10.58 14.10 -2.31
CA ALA A 66 -10.73 12.65 -2.11
C ALA A 66 -12.15 12.11 -2.43
N GLY A 67 -13.09 12.99 -2.74
CA GLY A 67 -14.49 12.61 -3.04
C GLY A 67 -15.31 12.17 -1.84
N GLY A 68 -14.73 12.19 -0.63
CA GLY A 68 -15.39 11.84 0.63
C GLY A 68 -14.61 12.35 1.83
N THR A 69 -15.03 11.94 3.03
CA THR A 69 -14.48 12.41 4.31
C THR A 69 -13.60 11.34 4.95
N THR A 70 -12.45 11.75 5.47
CA THR A 70 -11.48 10.87 6.14
C THR A 70 -11.01 9.74 5.21
N PRO A 71 -10.29 10.05 4.11
CA PRO A 71 -9.72 9.03 3.24
C PRO A 71 -8.63 8.23 3.98
N VAL A 72 -8.70 6.90 3.95
CA VAL A 72 -7.84 6.01 4.75
C VAL A 72 -7.11 4.96 3.93
N SER A 73 -7.67 4.52 2.82
CA SER A 73 -7.08 3.51 1.94
C SER A 73 -7.37 3.84 0.48
N LEU A 74 -6.47 3.45 -0.41
CA LEU A 74 -6.68 3.56 -1.85
C LEU A 74 -6.06 2.38 -2.57
N VAL A 75 -6.67 2.02 -3.69
CA VAL A 75 -6.14 0.99 -4.59
C VAL A 75 -6.29 1.46 -6.04
N ILE A 76 -5.34 1.07 -6.87
CA ILE A 76 -5.36 1.33 -8.31
C ILE A 76 -5.61 0.01 -9.03
N ARG A 77 -6.59 0.01 -9.93
CA ARG A 77 -6.88 -1.17 -10.74
C ARG A 77 -5.67 -1.55 -11.61
N PRO A 78 -5.33 -2.82 -11.76
CA PRO A 78 -4.34 -3.25 -12.75
C PRO A 78 -4.60 -2.63 -14.12
N GLY A 79 -3.57 -2.09 -14.76
CA GLY A 79 -3.68 -1.26 -15.97
C GLY A 79 -3.75 0.26 -15.69
N GLY A 80 -3.83 0.68 -14.42
CA GLY A 80 -3.61 2.06 -13.98
C GLY A 80 -4.70 3.08 -14.29
N ARG A 81 -5.80 2.70 -14.94
CA ARG A 81 -6.82 3.65 -15.45
C ARG A 81 -7.85 4.10 -14.43
N TYR A 82 -8.07 3.30 -13.37
CA TYR A 82 -9.06 3.58 -12.34
C TYR A 82 -8.47 3.41 -10.96
N MET A 83 -8.85 4.31 -10.06
CA MET A 83 -8.45 4.31 -8.65
C MET A 83 -9.69 4.40 -7.76
N TYR A 84 -9.68 3.66 -6.66
CA TYR A 84 -10.74 3.67 -5.66
C TYR A 84 -10.17 4.13 -4.33
N VAL A 85 -10.82 5.12 -3.73
CA VAL A 85 -10.45 5.69 -2.44
C VAL A 85 -11.51 5.35 -1.41
N VAL A 86 -11.10 4.71 -0.34
CA VAL A 86 -11.95 4.40 0.81
C VAL A 86 -11.94 5.61 1.75
N ASN A 87 -13.09 6.20 1.92
CA ASN A 87 -13.35 7.29 2.85
C ASN A 87 -14.11 6.73 4.06
N LYS A 88 -13.50 6.79 5.22
CA LYS A 88 -14.05 6.22 6.45
C LYS A 88 -15.34 6.92 6.92
N GLY A 89 -15.55 8.16 6.51
CA GLY A 89 -16.58 9.03 7.05
C GLY A 89 -16.15 9.69 8.37
N ALA A 90 -16.96 10.61 8.87
CA ALA A 90 -16.73 11.30 10.15
C ALA A 90 -18.04 11.81 10.72
N GLY A 91 -18.29 11.57 12.02
CA GLY A 91 -19.52 11.97 12.68
C GLY A 91 -20.75 11.34 12.04
N THR A 92 -21.65 12.15 11.47
CA THR A 92 -22.84 11.69 10.73
C THR A 92 -22.59 11.45 9.23
N ALA A 93 -21.39 11.81 8.71
CA ALA A 93 -21.04 11.55 7.32
C ALA A 93 -20.73 10.06 7.12
N PRO A 94 -21.45 9.36 6.25
CA PRO A 94 -21.22 7.94 6.00
C PRO A 94 -19.87 7.72 5.32
N GLY A 95 -19.32 6.51 5.51
CA GLY A 95 -18.18 6.07 4.73
C GLY A 95 -18.57 5.83 3.26
N THR A 96 -17.62 6.07 2.36
CA THR A 96 -17.84 5.94 0.92
C THR A 96 -16.62 5.38 0.21
N ILE A 97 -16.83 4.85 -1.00
CA ILE A 97 -15.79 4.48 -1.95
C ILE A 97 -15.88 5.45 -3.12
N SER A 98 -14.87 6.30 -3.28
CA SER A 98 -14.79 7.25 -4.40
C SER A 98 -14.03 6.64 -5.57
N GLU A 99 -14.62 6.68 -6.75
CA GLU A 99 -14.03 6.24 -8.00
C GLU A 99 -13.42 7.42 -8.75
N PHE A 100 -12.19 7.23 -9.24
CA PHE A 100 -11.48 8.20 -10.08
C PHE A 100 -10.98 7.51 -11.35
N SER A 101 -11.06 8.21 -12.46
CA SER A 101 -10.23 7.90 -13.63
C SER A 101 -8.86 8.55 -13.49
N VAL A 102 -7.83 7.86 -13.98
CA VAL A 102 -6.43 8.30 -13.99
C VAL A 102 -6.04 8.61 -15.42
N GLY A 103 -5.71 9.87 -15.70
CA GLY A 103 -5.23 10.31 -17.01
C GLY A 103 -3.82 9.80 -17.31
N GLY A 104 -3.42 9.80 -18.57
CA GLY A 104 -2.05 9.44 -18.98
C GLY A 104 -0.96 10.38 -18.43
N ASP A 105 -1.34 11.54 -17.94
CA ASP A 105 -0.50 12.53 -17.26
C ASP A 105 -0.55 12.39 -15.72
N GLY A 106 -1.36 11.44 -15.21
CA GLY A 106 -1.58 11.18 -13.79
C GLY A 106 -2.68 12.04 -13.16
N VAL A 107 -3.36 12.92 -13.91
CA VAL A 107 -4.43 13.76 -13.38
C VAL A 107 -5.63 12.89 -12.98
N LEU A 108 -6.15 13.11 -11.77
CA LEU A 108 -7.33 12.41 -11.27
C LEU A 108 -8.62 13.17 -11.65
N THR A 109 -9.59 12.42 -12.16
CA THR A 109 -10.95 12.94 -12.39
C THR A 109 -11.95 12.09 -11.62
N PHE A 110 -12.66 12.71 -10.68
CA PHE A 110 -13.73 12.06 -9.92
C PHE A 110 -14.86 11.60 -10.85
N GLN A 111 -15.32 10.35 -10.68
CA GLN A 111 -16.37 9.74 -11.49
C GLN A 111 -17.65 9.53 -10.69
N SER A 112 -17.56 8.78 -9.60
CA SER A 112 -18.71 8.33 -8.81
C SER A 112 -18.34 8.07 -7.36
N SER A 113 -19.34 7.94 -6.50
CA SER A 113 -19.21 7.50 -5.12
C SER A 113 -20.18 6.34 -4.85
N PHE A 114 -19.73 5.37 -4.07
CA PHE A 114 -20.48 4.16 -3.70
C PHE A 114 -20.44 3.99 -2.18
N SER A 115 -21.43 3.29 -1.64
CA SER A 115 -21.47 2.88 -0.23
C SER A 115 -21.14 1.40 -0.12
N SER A 116 -20.35 1.00 0.88
CA SER A 116 -20.23 -0.40 1.31
C SER A 116 -21.53 -0.88 1.97
N GLN A 117 -21.63 -2.16 2.24
CA GLN A 117 -22.80 -2.72 2.96
C GLN A 117 -22.66 -2.51 4.46
N GLY A 118 -21.45 -2.58 4.98
CA GLY A 118 -21.15 -2.27 6.38
C GLY A 118 -21.03 -0.78 6.67
N THR A 119 -20.50 -0.48 7.84
CA THR A 119 -20.24 0.88 8.28
C THR A 119 -18.76 1.05 8.60
N THR A 120 -18.24 2.24 8.37
CA THR A 120 -16.84 2.56 8.64
C THR A 120 -15.89 1.74 7.76
N PRO A 121 -15.92 1.90 6.44
CA PRO A 121 -14.96 1.27 5.55
C PRO A 121 -13.54 1.78 5.84
N ILE A 122 -12.57 0.86 5.89
CA ILE A 122 -11.20 1.17 6.33
C ILE A 122 -10.13 0.71 5.36
N TRP A 123 -10.41 -0.29 4.54
CA TRP A 123 -9.43 -0.89 3.65
C TRP A 123 -10.08 -1.35 2.35
N ALA A 124 -9.30 -1.34 1.27
CA ALA A 124 -9.70 -1.99 0.03
C ALA A 124 -8.53 -2.73 -0.60
N THR A 125 -8.85 -3.78 -1.35
CA THR A 125 -7.91 -4.47 -2.24
C THR A 125 -8.64 -4.93 -3.50
N ILE A 126 -7.89 -5.14 -4.58
CA ILE A 126 -8.44 -5.62 -5.86
C ILE A 126 -7.86 -7.01 -6.12
N ASP A 127 -8.65 -7.89 -6.71
CA ASP A 127 -8.19 -9.20 -7.13
C ASP A 127 -7.14 -9.09 -8.24
N SER A 128 -6.36 -10.15 -8.48
CA SER A 128 -5.28 -10.15 -9.46
C SER A 128 -5.73 -9.96 -10.91
N THR A 129 -7.03 -10.18 -11.20
CA THR A 129 -7.61 -9.97 -12.53
C THR A 129 -8.06 -8.52 -12.75
N GLY A 130 -8.19 -7.73 -11.67
CA GLY A 130 -8.73 -6.38 -11.73
C GLY A 130 -10.25 -6.32 -11.93
N ASN A 131 -10.98 -7.43 -11.71
CA ASN A 131 -12.41 -7.51 -11.94
C ASN A 131 -13.25 -7.31 -10.68
N PHE A 132 -12.64 -7.48 -9.48
CA PHE A 132 -13.36 -7.36 -8.22
C PHE A 132 -12.60 -6.50 -7.22
N LEU A 133 -13.34 -5.58 -6.60
CA LEU A 133 -12.91 -4.77 -5.47
C LEU A 133 -13.51 -5.34 -4.19
N TYR A 134 -12.66 -5.59 -3.21
CA TYR A 134 -13.02 -6.00 -1.85
C TYR A 134 -12.85 -4.79 -0.93
N VAL A 135 -13.91 -4.44 -0.19
CA VAL A 135 -13.91 -3.33 0.77
C VAL A 135 -14.17 -3.89 2.15
N LEU A 136 -13.28 -3.57 3.10
CA LEU A 136 -13.38 -4.02 4.50
C LEU A 136 -14.01 -2.92 5.33
N ASP A 137 -15.09 -3.26 6.02
CA ASP A 137 -15.77 -2.41 6.97
C ASP A 137 -15.47 -2.86 8.40
N GLN A 138 -15.34 -1.92 9.33
CA GLN A 138 -15.13 -2.23 10.75
C GLN A 138 -16.35 -2.84 11.41
N LEU A 139 -17.54 -2.50 10.93
CA LEU A 139 -18.80 -3.03 11.44
C LEU A 139 -19.68 -3.44 10.27
N SER A 140 -20.16 -4.67 10.31
CA SER A 140 -21.18 -5.23 9.42
C SER A 140 -22.54 -4.58 9.67
N PRO A 141 -23.52 -4.76 8.78
CA PRO A 141 -24.88 -4.23 8.96
C PRO A 141 -25.58 -4.67 10.25
N ASP A 142 -25.21 -5.82 10.82
CA ASP A 142 -25.72 -6.30 12.11
C ASP A 142 -25.00 -5.69 13.33
N GLY A 143 -23.93 -4.93 13.12
CA GLY A 143 -23.21 -4.19 14.15
C GLY A 143 -22.33 -5.04 15.09
N VAL A 144 -22.09 -6.32 14.78
CA VAL A 144 -21.38 -7.24 15.69
C VAL A 144 -19.89 -7.30 15.38
N ASN A 145 -19.53 -7.67 14.17
CA ASN A 145 -18.15 -7.80 13.70
C ASN A 145 -17.94 -6.96 12.45
N GLY A 146 -16.77 -7.05 11.82
CA GLY A 146 -16.59 -6.43 10.51
C GLY A 146 -17.14 -7.28 9.37
N ASP A 147 -17.08 -6.74 8.16
CA ASP A 147 -17.46 -7.42 6.94
C ASP A 147 -16.63 -7.03 5.74
N ILE A 148 -16.76 -7.81 4.68
CA ILE A 148 -16.27 -7.48 3.35
C ILE A 148 -17.46 -7.24 2.44
N THR A 149 -17.54 -6.05 1.87
CA THR A 149 -18.38 -5.77 0.71
C THR A 149 -17.60 -6.05 -0.57
N VAL A 150 -18.20 -6.79 -1.50
CA VAL A 150 -17.58 -7.11 -2.80
C VAL A 150 -18.28 -6.36 -3.92
N PHE A 151 -17.48 -5.73 -4.78
CA PHE A 151 -17.97 -5.10 -6.01
C PHE A 151 -17.29 -5.71 -7.23
N SER A 152 -18.04 -5.91 -8.30
CA SER A 152 -17.48 -6.10 -9.63
C SER A 152 -17.11 -4.75 -10.23
N ILE A 153 -16.02 -4.73 -11.01
CA ILE A 153 -15.48 -3.55 -11.67
C ILE A 153 -15.75 -3.65 -13.18
N ALA A 154 -16.52 -2.72 -13.73
CA ALA A 154 -16.71 -2.64 -15.18
C ALA A 154 -15.38 -2.34 -15.88
N GLY A 155 -15.07 -3.10 -16.92
CA GLY A 155 -13.74 -3.05 -17.57
C GLY A 155 -13.43 -1.73 -18.28
N ASP A 156 -14.44 -1.12 -18.84
CA ASP A 156 -14.39 0.09 -19.69
C ASP A 156 -14.58 1.38 -18.92
N THR A 157 -15.36 1.36 -17.84
CA THR A 157 -15.74 2.56 -17.09
C THR A 157 -15.17 2.60 -15.67
N GLY A 158 -14.70 1.45 -15.12
CA GLY A 158 -14.30 1.35 -13.71
C GLY A 158 -15.47 1.28 -12.74
N ARG A 159 -16.72 1.44 -13.21
CA ARG A 159 -17.91 1.54 -12.35
C ARG A 159 -18.10 0.29 -11.51
N LEU A 160 -18.42 0.50 -10.23
CA LEU A 160 -18.67 -0.56 -9.27
C LEU A 160 -20.13 -1.04 -9.30
N SER A 161 -20.31 -2.37 -9.19
CA SER A 161 -21.61 -3.00 -9.00
C SER A 161 -21.52 -4.02 -7.86
N LEU A 162 -22.46 -3.99 -6.92
CA LEU A 162 -22.47 -4.89 -5.76
C LEU A 162 -22.55 -6.36 -6.19
N VAL A 163 -21.71 -7.18 -5.58
CA VAL A 163 -21.77 -8.66 -5.67
C VAL A 163 -22.30 -9.19 -4.34
N PRO A 164 -23.58 -9.58 -4.26
CA PRO A 164 -24.15 -10.10 -3.02
C PRO A 164 -23.55 -11.47 -2.68
N ASN A 165 -23.46 -11.78 -1.39
CA ASN A 165 -23.09 -13.10 -0.92
C ASN A 165 -24.18 -14.11 -1.31
N THR A 166 -23.83 -15.17 -2.05
CA THR A 166 -24.81 -16.20 -2.49
C THR A 166 -24.81 -17.45 -1.61
N GLN A 167 -24.00 -17.50 -0.56
CA GLN A 167 -23.78 -18.69 0.25
C GLN A 167 -24.40 -18.62 1.64
N LEU A 168 -24.51 -17.41 2.20
CA LEU A 168 -24.91 -17.22 3.59
C LEU A 168 -26.25 -16.51 3.69
N LEU A 169 -27.08 -17.00 4.63
CA LEU A 169 -28.35 -16.39 5.01
C LEU A 169 -28.23 -15.83 6.42
N ASN A 170 -28.96 -14.76 6.70
CA ASN A 170 -29.13 -14.27 8.07
C ASN A 170 -30.10 -15.15 8.86
N SER A 171 -30.31 -14.86 10.15
CA SER A 171 -31.23 -15.60 11.02
C SER A 171 -32.68 -15.64 10.55
N ASN A 172 -33.10 -14.72 9.68
CA ASN A 172 -34.44 -14.63 9.11
C ASN A 172 -34.54 -15.32 7.74
N GLY A 173 -33.51 -16.03 7.29
CA GLY A 173 -33.46 -16.69 6.00
C GLY A 173 -33.27 -15.76 4.80
N THR A 174 -32.93 -14.49 5.02
CA THR A 174 -32.60 -13.52 3.96
C THR A 174 -31.14 -13.63 3.59
N GLN A 175 -30.84 -13.56 2.30
CA GLN A 175 -29.47 -13.62 1.80
C GLN A 175 -28.65 -12.42 2.28
N LEU A 176 -27.42 -12.67 2.76
CA LEU A 176 -26.48 -11.61 3.10
C LEU A 176 -26.01 -10.91 1.83
N THR A 177 -25.73 -9.60 1.95
CA THR A 177 -25.12 -8.79 0.87
C THR A 177 -23.63 -8.58 1.08
N TYR A 178 -23.06 -9.17 2.13
CA TYR A 178 -21.68 -9.00 2.58
C TYR A 178 -21.07 -10.33 3.05
N PHE A 179 -19.79 -10.38 3.29
CA PHE A 179 -19.06 -11.55 3.80
C PHE A 179 -18.51 -11.25 5.21
N PRO A 180 -18.95 -11.99 6.24
CA PRO A 180 -18.57 -11.73 7.64
C PRO A 180 -17.06 -11.93 7.87
N VAL A 181 -16.46 -11.10 8.75
CA VAL A 181 -15.09 -11.27 9.24
C VAL A 181 -15.03 -11.24 10.76
N GLY A 182 -13.83 -11.28 11.36
CA GLY A 182 -13.66 -11.23 12.81
C GLY A 182 -13.86 -9.84 13.42
N ALA A 183 -13.56 -9.74 14.73
CA ALA A 183 -13.78 -8.51 15.48
C ALA A 183 -12.72 -7.45 15.19
N LYS A 184 -13.16 -6.21 14.99
CA LYS A 184 -12.28 -5.05 14.72
C LYS A 184 -11.24 -5.32 13.65
N PRO A 185 -11.65 -5.63 12.42
CA PRO A 185 -10.71 -5.81 11.32
C PRO A 185 -9.90 -4.52 11.09
N ILE A 186 -8.66 -4.67 10.64
CA ILE A 186 -7.76 -3.54 10.41
C ILE A 186 -7.24 -3.47 8.98
N MET A 187 -7.09 -4.60 8.30
CA MET A 187 -6.65 -4.65 6.90
C MET A 187 -6.98 -5.98 6.22
N MET A 188 -6.87 -5.99 4.91
CA MET A 188 -6.91 -7.19 4.07
C MET A 188 -5.64 -7.30 3.23
N TYR A 189 -5.29 -8.53 2.90
CA TYR A 189 -4.21 -8.84 1.97
C TYR A 189 -4.68 -9.91 0.98
N ALA A 190 -4.53 -9.63 -0.31
CA ALA A 190 -4.84 -10.56 -1.38
C ALA A 190 -3.57 -11.18 -1.96
N SER A 191 -3.53 -12.50 -2.14
CA SER A 191 -2.43 -13.23 -2.76
C SER A 191 -2.97 -14.38 -3.61
N GLY A 192 -2.83 -14.27 -4.93
CA GLY A 192 -3.41 -15.24 -5.86
C GLY A 192 -4.92 -15.33 -5.72
N SER A 193 -5.44 -16.52 -5.43
CA SER A 193 -6.86 -16.77 -5.14
C SER A 193 -7.21 -16.70 -3.66
N CYS A 194 -6.32 -16.15 -2.82
CA CYS A 194 -6.54 -16.03 -1.38
C CYS A 194 -6.73 -14.56 -0.97
N LEU A 195 -7.65 -14.36 -0.04
CA LEU A 195 -7.88 -13.09 0.64
C LEU A 195 -7.85 -13.32 2.15
N PHE A 196 -7.01 -12.58 2.84
CA PHE A 196 -6.85 -12.67 4.29
C PHE A 196 -7.33 -11.39 4.95
N THR A 197 -8.19 -11.48 5.98
CA THR A 197 -8.51 -10.36 6.84
C THR A 197 -7.80 -10.50 8.17
N VAL A 198 -7.26 -9.39 8.66
CA VAL A 198 -6.61 -9.32 9.97
C VAL A 198 -7.54 -8.61 10.94
N ASN A 199 -7.89 -9.30 12.03
CA ASN A 199 -8.87 -8.86 13.00
C ASN A 199 -8.18 -8.62 14.35
N SER A 200 -8.04 -7.34 14.73
CA SER A 200 -7.28 -6.95 15.92
C SER A 200 -8.09 -7.12 17.22
N GLY A 201 -9.40 -7.24 17.16
CA GLY A 201 -10.23 -7.39 18.34
C GLY A 201 -10.15 -8.77 18.99
N ASP A 202 -9.98 -9.79 18.17
CA ASP A 202 -9.90 -11.20 18.60
C ASP A 202 -8.55 -11.85 18.22
N GLN A 203 -7.62 -11.08 17.65
CA GLN A 203 -6.30 -11.53 17.20
C GLN A 203 -6.38 -12.70 16.20
N THR A 204 -7.36 -12.66 15.29
CA THR A 204 -7.61 -13.70 14.30
C THR A 204 -7.24 -13.26 12.88
N VAL A 205 -7.02 -14.26 12.03
CA VAL A 205 -7.00 -14.09 10.57
C VAL A 205 -8.07 -14.99 9.96
N PHE A 206 -8.89 -14.42 9.08
CA PHE A 206 -9.89 -15.14 8.31
C PHE A 206 -9.40 -15.31 6.88
N PRO A 207 -9.07 -16.55 6.46
CA PRO A 207 -8.67 -16.84 5.09
C PRO A 207 -9.90 -17.17 4.23
N TYR A 208 -10.03 -16.47 3.13
CA TYR A 208 -11.04 -16.71 2.10
C TYR A 208 -10.38 -17.19 0.82
N THR A 209 -11.02 -18.13 0.13
CA THR A 209 -10.76 -18.36 -1.29
C THR A 209 -11.62 -17.38 -2.10
N THR A 210 -11.05 -16.80 -3.14
CA THR A 210 -11.74 -15.88 -4.05
C THR A 210 -12.11 -16.61 -5.34
N ASN A 211 -13.32 -16.40 -5.83
CA ASN A 211 -13.76 -16.89 -7.12
C ASN A 211 -13.62 -15.77 -8.16
N SER A 212 -12.63 -15.87 -9.04
CA SER A 212 -12.33 -14.86 -10.07
C SER A 212 -13.39 -14.72 -11.17
N ALA A 213 -14.33 -15.66 -11.26
CA ALA A 213 -15.42 -15.60 -12.25
C ALA A 213 -16.64 -14.79 -11.76
N ASN A 214 -16.90 -14.77 -10.45
CA ASN A 214 -18.11 -14.15 -9.90
C ASN A 214 -17.89 -13.32 -8.62
N GLY A 215 -16.63 -13.22 -8.14
CA GLY A 215 -16.28 -12.42 -6.95
C GLY A 215 -16.69 -13.01 -5.61
N GLN A 216 -17.32 -14.20 -5.58
CA GLN A 216 -17.71 -14.85 -4.33
C GLN A 216 -16.51 -15.20 -3.48
N LEU A 217 -16.65 -15.02 -2.16
CA LEU A 217 -15.67 -15.40 -1.15
C LEU A 217 -16.19 -16.62 -0.39
N THR A 218 -15.35 -17.62 -0.25
CA THR A 218 -15.64 -18.79 0.57
C THR A 218 -14.67 -18.85 1.74
N LEU A 219 -15.17 -18.72 2.96
CA LEU A 219 -14.36 -18.90 4.16
C LEU A 219 -13.89 -20.34 4.23
N THR A 220 -12.59 -20.53 4.34
CA THR A 220 -12.02 -21.87 4.43
C THR A 220 -12.41 -22.51 5.76
N THR A 221 -13.08 -23.64 5.72
CA THR A 221 -13.55 -24.35 6.89
C THR A 221 -12.37 -24.74 7.80
N ASN A 222 -12.48 -24.47 9.09
CA ASN A 222 -11.47 -24.75 10.12
C ASN A 222 -10.09 -24.08 9.92
N SER A 223 -10.03 -23.01 9.13
CA SER A 223 -8.77 -22.33 8.86
C SER A 223 -8.68 -20.91 9.43
N THR A 224 -9.77 -20.42 10.04
CA THR A 224 -9.68 -19.24 10.91
C THR A 224 -8.64 -19.52 12.00
N ILE A 225 -7.57 -18.72 12.00
CA ILE A 225 -6.50 -18.89 12.98
C ILE A 225 -6.58 -17.81 14.05
N THR A 226 -6.53 -18.23 15.32
CA THR A 226 -6.15 -17.35 16.43
C THR A 226 -4.64 -17.30 16.42
N THR A 227 -4.07 -16.15 16.15
CA THR A 227 -2.63 -15.98 16.07
C THR A 227 -2.00 -15.96 17.46
N GLN A 228 -0.70 -16.19 17.55
CA GLN A 228 0.06 -16.00 18.78
C GLN A 228 0.41 -14.52 19.02
N ALA A 229 0.00 -13.62 18.15
CA ALA A 229 0.22 -12.19 18.28
C ALA A 229 -0.47 -11.64 19.53
N LYS A 230 0.13 -10.63 20.14
CA LYS A 230 -0.45 -9.88 21.26
C LYS A 230 -1.14 -8.60 20.77
N ASN A 231 -0.64 -8.03 19.69
CA ASN A 231 -1.18 -6.85 19.05
C ASN A 231 -0.85 -6.89 17.56
N ILE A 232 -1.69 -7.58 16.81
CA ILE A 232 -1.53 -7.75 15.36
C ILE A 232 -1.69 -6.39 14.66
N THR A 233 -0.76 -6.06 13.75
CA THR A 233 -0.75 -4.75 13.09
C THR A 233 -0.85 -4.82 11.57
N SER A 234 -0.33 -5.87 10.94
CA SER A 234 -0.45 -6.05 9.49
C SER A 234 -0.24 -7.48 9.04
N ILE A 235 -0.64 -7.75 7.79
CA ILE A 235 -0.30 -8.97 7.05
C ILE A 235 0.17 -8.57 5.65
N ASN A 236 1.26 -9.16 5.19
CA ASN A 236 1.75 -9.02 3.83
C ASN A 236 2.60 -10.25 3.46
N GLY A 237 2.87 -10.42 2.16
CA GLY A 237 3.67 -11.54 1.72
C GLY A 237 3.77 -11.65 0.21
N ARG A 238 4.26 -12.77 -0.29
CA ARG A 238 4.31 -13.07 -1.71
C ARG A 238 4.29 -14.58 -1.94
N GLY A 239 3.54 -15.00 -2.96
CA GLY A 239 3.46 -16.43 -3.31
C GLY A 239 2.91 -17.27 -2.16
N SER A 240 3.68 -18.26 -1.71
CA SER A 240 3.29 -19.22 -0.67
C SER A 240 3.59 -18.76 0.76
N TYR A 241 4.12 -17.56 0.95
CA TYR A 241 4.51 -17.07 2.28
C TYR A 241 3.82 -15.76 2.61
N VAL A 242 3.29 -15.68 3.83
CA VAL A 242 2.74 -14.46 4.41
C VAL A 242 3.31 -14.24 5.81
N TYR A 243 3.41 -12.96 6.18
CA TYR A 243 4.04 -12.49 7.39
C TYR A 243 3.08 -11.55 8.10
N LEU A 244 2.75 -11.87 9.36
CA LEU A 244 2.00 -11.00 10.24
C LEU A 244 2.98 -10.21 11.10
N THR A 245 2.71 -8.94 11.32
CA THR A 245 3.46 -8.13 12.28
C THR A 245 2.70 -8.02 13.59
N ASP A 246 3.44 -8.15 14.69
CA ASP A 246 2.96 -8.05 16.06
C ASP A 246 3.71 -6.93 16.78
N ALA A 247 3.01 -5.91 17.23
CA ALA A 247 3.59 -4.81 17.98
C ALA A 247 3.90 -5.17 19.45
N GLY A 248 3.54 -6.37 19.88
CA GLY A 248 3.77 -6.86 21.25
C GLY A 248 2.82 -6.25 22.30
N ALA A 249 2.90 -6.78 23.52
CA ALA A 249 2.16 -6.24 24.64
C ALA A 249 2.86 -4.98 25.20
N THR A 250 2.08 -4.00 25.53
CA THR A 250 2.41 -2.58 25.68
C THR A 250 3.43 -2.15 26.73
N THR A 251 3.90 -3.00 27.65
CA THR A 251 4.82 -2.51 28.72
C THR A 251 5.77 -3.56 29.32
N ALA A 252 5.51 -4.84 29.14
CA ALA A 252 6.27 -5.89 29.82
C ALA A 252 7.06 -6.83 28.88
N SER A 253 6.83 -6.77 27.60
CA SER A 253 7.61 -7.49 26.57
C SER A 253 8.05 -6.45 25.54
N PRO A 254 9.27 -5.94 25.65
CA PRO A 254 9.81 -5.04 24.65
C PRO A 254 10.03 -5.83 23.36
N GLY A 255 9.47 -5.34 22.27
CA GLY A 255 9.82 -5.80 20.96
C GLY A 255 8.66 -6.38 20.17
N GLY A 256 8.56 -5.88 18.96
CA GLY A 256 7.69 -6.43 17.96
C GLY A 256 8.26 -7.70 17.36
N TYR A 257 7.37 -8.53 16.83
CA TYR A 257 7.71 -9.77 16.16
C TYR A 257 7.08 -9.80 14.77
N ILE A 258 7.67 -10.63 13.92
CA ILE A 258 7.10 -11.04 12.64
C ILE A 258 6.75 -12.52 12.78
N LEU A 259 5.51 -12.88 12.49
CA LEU A 259 4.99 -14.23 12.54
C LEU A 259 4.86 -14.77 11.12
N PRO A 260 5.76 -15.67 10.69
CA PRO A 260 5.73 -16.20 9.32
C PRO A 260 4.78 -17.40 9.21
N TYR A 261 4.06 -17.45 8.08
CA TYR A 261 3.14 -18.54 7.72
C TYR A 261 3.35 -18.98 6.28
N THR A 262 3.06 -20.27 6.02
CA THR A 262 2.85 -20.77 4.66
C THR A 262 1.38 -20.76 4.32
N VAL A 263 1.07 -20.41 3.06
CA VAL A 263 -0.28 -20.53 2.49
C VAL A 263 -0.43 -21.93 1.89
N GLY A 264 -1.26 -22.73 2.54
CA GLY A 264 -1.59 -24.08 2.08
C GLY A 264 -2.78 -24.13 1.14
N THR A 265 -3.30 -25.32 0.90
CA THR A 265 -4.51 -25.56 0.12
C THR A 265 -5.70 -24.80 0.70
N SER A 266 -6.56 -24.28 -0.17
CA SER A 266 -7.73 -23.49 0.22
C SER A 266 -7.38 -22.31 1.13
N CYS A 267 -6.22 -21.70 0.94
CA CYS A 267 -5.75 -20.53 1.69
C CYS A 267 -5.49 -20.75 3.19
N ALA A 268 -5.45 -22.00 3.65
CA ALA A 268 -5.11 -22.31 5.05
C ALA A 268 -3.72 -21.77 5.41
N LEU A 269 -3.60 -21.13 6.57
CA LEU A 269 -2.33 -20.64 7.08
C LEU A 269 -1.71 -21.63 8.05
N ASN A 270 -0.47 -22.05 7.79
CA ASN A 270 0.32 -22.92 8.65
C ASN A 270 1.53 -22.16 9.17
N THR A 271 1.79 -22.25 10.47
CA THR A 271 2.98 -21.62 11.07
C THR A 271 4.26 -22.19 10.46
N LEU A 272 5.21 -21.32 10.15
CA LEU A 272 6.52 -21.71 9.67
C LEU A 272 7.38 -22.29 10.79
N THR A 273 8.14 -23.35 10.48
CA THR A 273 9.11 -23.91 11.40
C THR A 273 10.20 -22.89 11.75
N GLY A 274 10.35 -22.58 13.02
CA GLY A 274 11.28 -21.56 13.52
C GLY A 274 10.57 -20.46 14.33
N GLY A 275 9.25 -20.38 14.24
CA GLY A 275 8.44 -19.48 15.08
C GLY A 275 8.58 -18.00 14.75
N ALA A 276 8.24 -17.16 15.71
CA ALA A 276 8.29 -15.71 15.60
C ALA A 276 9.72 -15.19 15.41
N VAL A 277 9.88 -14.26 14.49
CA VAL A 277 11.16 -13.60 14.19
C VAL A 277 11.21 -12.25 14.90
N PRO A 278 12.21 -11.94 15.73
CA PRO A 278 12.32 -10.64 16.36
C PRO A 278 12.49 -9.52 15.33
N ASN A 279 11.73 -8.46 15.50
CA ASN A 279 11.90 -7.24 14.71
C ASN A 279 12.84 -6.30 15.49
N LEU A 280 14.10 -6.23 15.10
CA LEU A 280 15.12 -5.47 15.83
C LEU A 280 15.21 -4.01 15.33
N PRO A 281 15.47 -3.06 16.23
CA PRO A 281 15.64 -3.23 17.67
C PRO A 281 14.31 -3.56 18.38
N LEU A 282 14.38 -4.31 19.46
CA LEU A 282 13.19 -4.76 20.23
C LEU A 282 12.36 -3.62 20.84
N THR A 283 12.82 -2.39 20.77
CA THR A 283 12.07 -1.19 21.18
C THR A 283 11.18 -0.64 20.06
N SER A 284 11.26 -1.21 18.85
CA SER A 284 10.44 -0.79 17.72
C SER A 284 9.05 -1.41 17.78
N SER A 285 8.03 -0.65 17.36
CA SER A 285 6.65 -1.14 17.24
C SER A 285 6.33 -1.29 15.76
N PRO A 286 6.32 -2.50 15.20
CA PRO A 286 5.96 -2.71 13.81
C PRO A 286 4.52 -2.29 13.57
N SER A 287 4.28 -1.51 12.50
CA SER A 287 2.97 -0.97 12.16
C SER A 287 2.46 -1.45 10.80
N TYR A 288 3.36 -1.84 9.92
CA TYR A 288 3.04 -2.28 8.58
C TYR A 288 4.17 -3.15 8.02
N SER A 289 3.87 -4.11 7.18
CA SER A 289 4.85 -4.89 6.44
C SER A 289 4.58 -4.85 4.94
N PHE A 290 5.64 -4.97 4.15
CA PHE A 290 5.59 -4.96 2.70
C PHE A 290 6.62 -5.96 2.14
N ALA A 291 6.18 -6.94 1.37
CA ALA A 291 7.06 -7.80 0.60
C ALA A 291 7.28 -7.20 -0.80
N ASP A 292 8.53 -7.15 -1.26
CA ASP A 292 8.85 -6.66 -2.59
C ASP A 292 8.15 -7.48 -3.68
N SER A 293 7.95 -6.89 -4.86
CA SER A 293 7.22 -7.52 -5.97
C SER A 293 7.83 -8.85 -6.45
N ARG A 294 9.11 -9.08 -6.14
CA ARG A 294 9.84 -10.33 -6.46
C ARG A 294 9.79 -11.35 -5.32
N GLY A 295 9.25 -10.97 -4.15
CA GLY A 295 9.14 -11.83 -2.97
C GLY A 295 10.47 -12.18 -2.31
N ARG A 296 11.53 -11.38 -2.52
CA ARG A 296 12.88 -11.63 -2.00
C ARG A 296 13.17 -10.93 -0.70
N TYR A 297 12.47 -9.83 -0.45
CA TYR A 297 12.68 -8.95 0.69
C TYR A 297 11.38 -8.63 1.40
N LEU A 298 11.43 -8.57 2.71
CA LEU A 298 10.35 -8.05 3.55
C LEU A 298 10.84 -6.79 4.26
N TYR A 299 10.09 -5.70 4.10
CA TYR A 299 10.30 -4.44 4.77
C TYR A 299 9.24 -4.23 5.84
N VAL A 300 9.63 -3.84 7.03
CA VAL A 300 8.72 -3.62 8.17
C VAL A 300 8.85 -2.20 8.66
N LEU A 301 7.74 -1.46 8.63
CA LEU A 301 7.65 -0.10 9.16
C LEU A 301 7.54 -0.12 10.67
N ASN A 302 8.36 0.65 11.34
CA ASN A 302 8.40 0.75 12.79
C ASN A 302 8.00 2.14 13.27
N LYS A 303 7.02 2.19 14.18
CA LYS A 303 6.74 3.37 14.99
C LYS A 303 7.53 3.28 16.28
N PHE A 304 8.14 4.38 16.72
CA PHE A 304 8.73 4.40 18.05
C PHE A 304 7.65 4.46 19.13
N THR A 305 7.79 3.65 20.17
CA THR A 305 6.85 3.59 21.30
C THR A 305 7.18 4.57 22.43
N THR A 306 8.32 5.26 22.37
CA THR A 306 8.68 6.25 23.38
C THR A 306 8.06 7.59 23.02
N ASN A 307 7.38 8.21 23.99
CA ASN A 307 6.71 9.53 23.91
C ASN A 307 7.64 10.73 23.62
N THR A 308 8.83 10.50 23.10
CA THR A 308 9.70 11.55 22.60
C THR A 308 9.24 11.92 21.20
N GLN A 309 8.61 13.07 21.07
CA GLN A 309 8.05 13.63 19.82
C GLN A 309 9.02 13.73 18.64
N ASN A 310 10.25 13.25 18.76
CA ASN A 310 11.31 13.33 17.76
C ASN A 310 12.05 12.01 17.51
N ALA A 311 11.56 10.86 18.00
CA ALA A 311 12.19 9.58 17.66
C ALA A 311 11.89 9.24 16.20
N ALA A 312 12.92 9.18 15.35
CA ALA A 312 12.78 8.81 13.96
C ALA A 312 12.21 7.40 13.83
N SER A 313 11.11 7.25 13.10
CA SER A 313 10.60 5.94 12.71
C SER A 313 11.54 5.28 11.70
N THR A 314 11.44 3.97 11.54
CA THR A 314 12.42 3.23 10.72
C THR A 314 11.75 2.16 9.85
N ILE A 315 12.54 1.65 8.88
CA ILE A 315 12.25 0.42 8.13
C ILE A 315 13.26 -0.64 8.54
N SER A 316 12.81 -1.76 9.09
CA SER A 316 13.62 -2.97 9.20
C SER A 316 13.50 -3.79 7.92
N ALA A 317 14.63 -4.28 7.41
CA ALA A 317 14.69 -5.05 6.16
C ALA A 317 15.19 -6.47 6.40
N PHE A 318 14.52 -7.44 5.75
CA PHE A 318 14.81 -8.86 5.85
C PHE A 318 14.89 -9.48 4.46
N THR A 319 15.75 -10.47 4.30
CA THR A 319 15.69 -11.41 3.16
C THR A 319 14.64 -12.47 3.43
N ILE A 320 13.96 -12.92 2.38
CA ILE A 320 13.02 -14.06 2.39
C ILE A 320 13.72 -15.24 1.69
N ASP A 321 13.94 -16.33 2.41
CA ASP A 321 14.41 -17.56 1.80
C ASP A 321 13.33 -18.15 0.89
N GLN A 322 13.61 -18.24 -0.39
CA GLN A 322 12.65 -18.63 -1.42
C GLN A 322 12.23 -20.11 -1.32
N THR A 323 12.97 -20.93 -0.59
CA THR A 323 12.70 -22.37 -0.44
C THR A 323 11.82 -22.68 0.76
N ASN A 324 11.90 -21.87 1.82
CA ASN A 324 11.26 -22.17 3.09
C ASN A 324 10.59 -20.97 3.78
N GLY A 325 10.66 -19.77 3.19
CA GLY A 325 10.01 -18.55 3.71
C GLY A 325 10.66 -17.94 4.95
N LYS A 326 11.79 -18.46 5.42
CA LYS A 326 12.46 -17.94 6.60
C LYS A 326 12.99 -16.54 6.36
N LEU A 327 12.88 -15.71 7.38
CA LEU A 327 13.40 -14.35 7.37
C LEU A 327 14.78 -14.29 8.01
N GLN A 328 15.65 -13.53 7.39
CA GLN A 328 16.94 -13.13 7.97
C GLN A 328 17.09 -11.62 7.83
N GLN A 329 17.40 -10.94 8.93
CA GLN A 329 17.65 -9.49 8.88
C GLN A 329 18.83 -9.19 7.96
N ILE A 330 18.67 -8.21 7.07
CA ILE A 330 19.73 -7.83 6.13
C ILE A 330 20.90 -7.24 6.91
N PRO A 331 22.12 -7.79 6.74
CA PRO A 331 23.31 -7.30 7.43
C PRO A 331 23.79 -5.97 6.85
N ASP A 332 23.33 -4.88 7.44
CA ASP A 332 23.69 -3.52 7.09
C ASP A 332 23.73 -2.68 8.38
N ALA A 333 24.79 -1.90 8.58
CA ALA A 333 24.94 -1.03 9.74
C ALA A 333 23.85 0.05 9.81
N ASN A 334 23.20 0.37 8.68
CA ASN A 334 22.12 1.32 8.62
C ASN A 334 20.72 0.69 8.78
N ASN A 335 20.61 -0.65 8.89
CA ASN A 335 19.37 -1.34 9.12
C ASN A 335 19.10 -1.44 10.64
N PRO A 336 18.02 -0.82 11.17
CA PRO A 336 16.86 -0.25 10.48
C PRO A 336 17.09 1.18 9.91
N TYR A 337 16.55 1.41 8.71
CA TYR A 337 16.73 2.65 7.95
C TYR A 337 15.79 3.75 8.43
N PRO A 338 16.29 4.98 8.71
CA PRO A 338 15.45 6.08 9.19
C PRO A 338 14.50 6.59 8.10
N ILE A 339 13.27 6.95 8.53
CA ILE A 339 12.19 7.54 7.71
C ILE A 339 11.47 8.66 8.48
N GLY A 340 10.42 9.23 7.89
CA GLY A 340 9.56 10.20 8.57
C GLY A 340 8.75 9.59 9.73
N THR A 341 8.11 10.44 10.53
CA THR A 341 7.46 10.05 11.78
C THR A 341 6.05 9.52 11.57
N GLY A 342 5.74 8.39 12.21
CA GLY A 342 4.43 7.76 12.17
C GLY A 342 4.09 7.09 10.84
N PRO A 343 4.93 6.16 10.34
CA PRO A 343 4.69 5.48 9.07
C PRO A 343 3.42 4.63 9.14
N VAL A 344 2.66 4.63 8.03
CA VAL A 344 1.36 3.93 7.93
C VAL A 344 1.36 2.88 6.83
N CYS A 345 1.79 3.26 5.63
CA CYS A 345 1.79 2.38 4.45
C CYS A 345 3.12 2.48 3.71
N MET A 346 3.41 1.46 2.90
CA MET A 346 4.58 1.40 2.03
C MET A 346 4.18 0.84 0.68
N VAL A 347 4.77 1.38 -0.38
CA VAL A 347 4.64 0.89 -1.75
C VAL A 347 5.98 0.87 -2.46
N GLU A 348 6.05 0.06 -3.50
CA GLU A 348 7.17 -0.05 -4.42
C GLU A 348 6.79 0.56 -5.76
N ASP A 349 7.75 1.14 -6.47
CA ASP A 349 7.57 1.57 -7.84
C ASP A 349 7.47 0.38 -8.81
N PRO A 350 6.90 0.54 -10.02
CA PRO A 350 6.71 -0.57 -10.95
C PRO A 350 8.00 -1.25 -11.44
N THR A 351 9.17 -0.63 -11.24
CA THR A 351 10.47 -1.15 -11.69
C THR A 351 11.25 -1.86 -10.60
N ASN A 352 10.71 -1.90 -9.34
CA ASN A 352 11.38 -2.45 -8.17
C ASN A 352 12.72 -1.76 -7.86
N GLN A 353 12.79 -0.45 -8.08
CA GLN A 353 13.98 0.37 -7.79
C GLN A 353 13.81 1.23 -6.56
N TYR A 354 12.57 1.65 -6.27
CA TYR A 354 12.26 2.61 -5.23
C TYR A 354 11.12 2.12 -4.35
N VAL A 355 11.18 2.47 -3.07
CA VAL A 355 10.06 2.32 -2.14
C VAL A 355 9.72 3.65 -1.50
N TYR A 356 8.44 3.82 -1.19
CA TYR A 356 7.93 5.04 -0.58
C TYR A 356 7.06 4.71 0.62
N THR A 357 7.22 5.47 1.70
CA THR A 357 6.39 5.36 2.91
C THR A 357 5.60 6.63 3.13
N SER A 358 4.34 6.50 3.53
CA SER A 358 3.54 7.60 4.05
C SER A 358 3.77 7.74 5.54
N ASN A 359 4.01 8.96 6.01
CA ASN A 359 4.32 9.26 7.40
C ASN A 359 3.25 10.20 7.96
N ASN A 360 2.36 9.66 8.80
CA ASN A 360 1.14 10.35 9.22
C ASN A 360 1.42 11.54 10.16
N ILE A 361 2.37 11.41 11.09
CA ILE A 361 2.60 12.41 12.13
C ILE A 361 3.27 13.66 11.55
N ASP A 362 4.24 13.50 10.67
CA ASP A 362 4.95 14.63 10.06
C ASP A 362 4.43 15.05 8.68
N GLY A 363 3.36 14.41 8.21
CA GLY A 363 2.69 14.77 6.96
C GLY A 363 3.56 14.62 5.73
N SER A 364 4.44 13.62 5.69
CA SER A 364 5.42 13.46 4.62
C SER A 364 5.36 12.10 3.95
N VAL A 365 6.02 12.01 2.81
CA VAL A 365 6.44 10.77 2.15
C VAL A 365 7.95 10.65 2.24
N THR A 366 8.46 9.46 2.58
CA THR A 366 9.89 9.17 2.48
C THR A 366 10.13 8.19 1.33
N GLY A 367 11.04 8.53 0.41
CA GLY A 367 11.50 7.65 -0.66
C GLY A 367 12.87 7.04 -0.33
N LYS A 368 13.09 5.80 -0.75
CA LYS A 368 14.37 5.08 -0.65
C LYS A 368 14.66 4.32 -1.94
N ILE A 369 15.93 4.16 -2.25
CA ILE A 369 16.42 3.30 -3.34
C ILE A 369 16.57 1.88 -2.79
N ILE A 370 16.10 0.88 -3.54
CA ILE A 370 16.31 -0.54 -3.26
C ILE A 370 17.56 -1.02 -4.00
N ASN A 371 18.51 -1.56 -3.28
CA ASN A 371 19.54 -2.40 -3.91
C ASN A 371 18.89 -3.75 -4.28
N GLN A 372 18.60 -3.93 -5.56
CA GLN A 372 17.88 -5.11 -6.06
C GLN A 372 18.59 -6.46 -5.82
N ASN A 373 19.89 -6.45 -5.50
CA ASN A 373 20.65 -7.67 -5.23
C ASN A 373 20.71 -8.01 -3.74
N THR A 374 20.69 -7.01 -2.86
CA THR A 374 20.89 -7.20 -1.42
C THR A 374 19.66 -6.83 -0.58
N GLY A 375 18.70 -6.07 -1.12
CA GLY A 375 17.54 -5.53 -0.40
C GLY A 375 17.87 -4.38 0.55
N GLN A 376 19.12 -3.93 0.58
CA GLN A 376 19.53 -2.75 1.35
C GLN A 376 18.84 -1.50 0.81
N LEU A 377 18.52 -0.57 1.72
CA LEU A 377 17.90 0.71 1.36
C LEU A 377 18.90 1.84 1.50
N SER A 378 18.86 2.80 0.58
CA SER A 378 19.61 4.04 0.64
C SER A 378 18.71 5.24 0.32
N ASP A 379 19.18 6.44 0.67
CA ASP A 379 18.45 7.67 0.37
C ASP A 379 18.41 7.96 -1.13
N LEU A 380 17.33 8.62 -1.58
CA LEU A 380 17.26 9.14 -2.94
C LEU A 380 18.34 10.21 -3.17
N ILE A 381 18.84 10.28 -4.39
CA ILE A 381 19.98 11.14 -4.77
C ILE A 381 19.72 12.63 -4.50
N ARG A 382 18.47 13.09 -4.67
CA ARG A 382 18.11 14.53 -4.56
C ARG A 382 17.25 14.85 -3.33
N GLY A 383 17.31 14.01 -2.30
CA GLY A 383 16.53 14.15 -1.07
C GLY A 383 15.37 13.17 -1.02
N SER A 384 15.14 12.60 0.15
CA SER A 384 14.24 11.46 0.38
C SER A 384 12.89 11.84 0.98
N LYS A 385 12.67 13.11 1.37
CA LYS A 385 11.45 13.53 2.07
C LYS A 385 10.66 14.53 1.25
N PHE A 386 9.37 14.21 1.04
CA PHE A 386 8.45 15.02 0.24
C PHE A 386 7.22 15.38 1.08
N PRO A 387 6.72 16.62 1.01
CA PRO A 387 5.50 16.98 1.73
C PRO A 387 4.28 16.29 1.11
N ALA A 388 3.43 15.72 1.96
CA ALA A 388 2.09 15.25 1.60
C ALA A 388 1.06 16.34 1.92
N THR A 389 -0.23 16.03 1.75
CA THR A 389 -1.32 16.96 2.08
C THR A 389 -1.88 16.65 3.48
N GLY A 390 -1.35 17.28 4.51
CA GLY A 390 -1.76 17.07 5.91
C GLY A 390 -1.31 15.71 6.45
N LEU A 391 -2.17 15.07 7.27
CA LEU A 391 -1.89 13.76 7.88
C LEU A 391 -1.91 12.67 6.81
N ALA A 392 -0.73 12.25 6.35
CA ALA A 392 -0.58 11.22 5.31
C ALA A 392 -1.06 9.84 5.83
N THR A 393 -1.95 9.19 5.11
CA THR A 393 -2.39 7.82 5.39
C THR A 393 -1.83 6.85 4.35
N CYS A 394 -2.68 6.14 3.62
CA CYS A 394 -2.17 5.18 2.64
C CYS A 394 -1.72 5.84 1.34
N LEU A 395 -0.92 5.12 0.59
CA LEU A 395 -0.42 5.52 -0.73
C LEU A 395 -0.48 4.35 -1.72
N ALA A 396 -0.58 4.66 -3.01
CA ALA A 396 -0.54 3.69 -4.08
C ALA A 396 0.25 4.24 -5.27
N VAL A 397 0.82 3.35 -6.06
CA VAL A 397 1.55 3.68 -7.29
C VAL A 397 0.89 3.02 -8.48
N SER A 398 0.65 3.77 -9.55
CA SER A 398 0.32 3.23 -10.87
C SER A 398 1.55 3.21 -11.76
N GLY A 399 1.68 2.18 -12.60
CA GLY A 399 2.61 2.26 -13.73
C GLY A 399 2.22 3.35 -14.71
N ASN A 400 3.09 3.63 -15.66
CA ASN A 400 2.78 4.57 -16.73
C ASN A 400 1.59 4.03 -17.55
N THR A 401 0.54 4.82 -17.71
CA THR A 401 -0.73 4.43 -18.38
C THR A 401 -0.71 4.79 -19.87
N THR A 402 0.41 4.58 -20.56
CA THR A 402 0.49 4.81 -22.01
C THR A 402 -0.30 3.80 -22.82
#